data_db22bab1a07ff62b3c3e56531eb4039a
#
_entry.id   db22bab1a07ff62b3c3e56531eb4039a
#
_cell.length_a   1.000
_cell.length_b   1.000
_cell.length_c   1.000
_cell.angle_alpha   90.00
_cell.angle_beta   90.00
_cell.angle_gamma   90.00
#
_symmetry.space_group_name_H-M   'P 1'
#
loop_
_entity.id
_entity.type
_entity.pdbx_description
1 polymer ?
#
loop_
_entity_poly.entity_id
_entity_poly.type
_entity_poly.pdbx_seq_one_letter_code
_entity_poly.pdbx_strand_id
1 'polypeptide(L)'
;MSFISRVSSIALRSRVALRPTVNSKSMMATSVKALAPAQGASIAPADGHGKHFTIERYWAAGMVPLIPASYFIHGPVMDAALSIALILHIHWGVAGVIQDYARPFVIGETLAAAARASLYLITLLLVAGLFHFNYNDVGLTRAFEMVFSL
;
A
#
# COMPACT_ATOMS: atom_id res chain seq x y z
N MET A 1 20.76 35.36 -64.07
CA MET A 1 21.64 35.79 -62.99
C MET A 1 20.76 35.86 -61.74
N SER A 2 20.84 35.08 -60.70
CA SER A 2 21.94 34.42 -60.06
C SER A 2 21.34 33.43 -59.01
N PHE A 3 21.18 32.17 -59.35
CA PHE A 3 20.79 31.14 -58.42
C PHE A 3 22.04 30.48 -57.81
N ILE A 4 23.18 30.69 -58.37
CA ILE A 4 24.45 30.05 -58.02
C ILE A 4 25.16 30.74 -56.85
N SER A 5 24.84 32.00 -56.55
CA SER A 5 25.50 32.73 -55.45
C SER A 5 24.93 32.44 -54.04
N ARG A 6 23.81 31.74 -53.93
CA ARG A 6 23.21 31.39 -52.64
C ARG A 6 23.62 30.03 -52.09
N VAL A 7 24.23 29.19 -52.91
CA VAL A 7 24.61 27.83 -52.47
C VAL A 7 25.99 27.84 -51.81
N SER A 8 26.83 28.82 -52.08
CA SER A 8 28.20 28.88 -51.53
C SER A 8 28.27 29.36 -50.07
N SER A 9 27.23 29.98 -49.56
CA SER A 9 27.25 30.52 -48.18
C SER A 9 26.71 29.56 -47.11
N ILE A 10 26.18 28.41 -47.52
CA ILE A 10 25.64 27.42 -46.59
C ILE A 10 26.69 26.36 -46.21
N ALA A 11 27.74 26.20 -47.00
CA ALA A 11 28.73 25.12 -46.82
C ALA A 11 29.88 25.45 -45.85
N LEU A 12 29.96 26.66 -45.26
CA LEU A 12 31.12 27.05 -44.42
C LEU A 12 30.73 27.36 -42.94
N ARG A 13 29.66 26.83 -42.45
CA ARG A 13 29.32 26.87 -41.01
C ARG A 13 29.21 25.53 -40.37
N SER A 14 30.03 24.56 -40.77
CA SER A 14 30.36 23.45 -39.90
C SER A 14 31.28 23.97 -38.79
N ARG A 15 30.68 24.60 -37.77
CA ARG A 15 31.37 24.83 -36.52
C ARG A 15 31.75 23.47 -35.98
N VAL A 16 33.02 23.13 -36.07
CA VAL A 16 33.63 22.12 -35.21
C VAL A 16 33.37 22.59 -33.79
N ALA A 17 32.33 22.06 -33.19
CA ALA A 17 32.10 22.20 -31.77
C ALA A 17 33.26 21.48 -31.09
N LEU A 18 34.26 22.26 -30.63
CA LEU A 18 35.29 21.80 -29.73
C LEU A 18 34.56 21.10 -28.58
N ARG A 19 34.64 19.77 -28.54
CA ARG A 19 34.22 18.98 -27.39
C ARG A 19 34.90 19.60 -26.16
N PRO A 20 34.15 20.01 -25.14
CA PRO A 20 34.79 20.44 -23.89
C PRO A 20 35.65 19.27 -23.39
N THR A 21 36.91 19.51 -23.23
CA THR A 21 37.84 18.57 -22.60
C THR A 21 37.33 18.36 -21.16
N VAL A 22 36.63 17.27 -20.93
CA VAL A 22 36.16 16.93 -19.60
C VAL A 22 37.39 16.67 -18.74
N ASN A 23 37.63 17.60 -17.83
CA ASN A 23 38.76 17.52 -16.92
C ASN A 23 38.59 16.23 -16.05
N SER A 24 39.52 15.29 -16.18
CA SER A 24 39.49 14.01 -15.49
C SER A 24 39.34 14.14 -13.95
N LYS A 25 39.86 15.24 -13.39
CA LYS A 25 39.68 15.57 -11.97
C LYS A 25 38.21 15.89 -11.63
N SER A 26 37.46 16.52 -12.54
CA SER A 26 36.03 16.80 -12.35
C SER A 26 35.21 15.52 -12.39
N MET A 27 35.54 14.58 -13.28
CA MET A 27 34.85 13.29 -13.33
C MET A 27 35.12 12.42 -12.08
N MET A 28 36.36 12.41 -11.58
CA MET A 28 36.65 11.71 -10.32
C MET A 28 35.92 12.31 -9.12
N ALA A 29 35.86 13.64 -9.01
CA ALA A 29 35.11 14.30 -7.95
C ALA A 29 33.62 14.01 -7.99
N THR A 30 33.04 13.93 -9.20
CA THR A 30 31.62 13.58 -9.39
C THR A 30 31.36 12.11 -9.05
N SER A 31 32.26 11.19 -9.43
CA SER A 31 32.14 9.76 -9.08
C SER A 31 32.29 9.51 -7.58
N VAL A 32 33.20 10.20 -6.90
CA VAL A 32 33.38 10.08 -5.43
C VAL A 32 32.15 10.65 -4.71
N LYS A 33 31.55 11.73 -5.23
CA LYS A 33 30.33 12.29 -4.63
C LYS A 33 29.10 11.38 -4.83
N ALA A 34 29.07 10.59 -5.93
CA ALA A 34 28.03 9.60 -6.15
C ALA A 34 28.20 8.32 -5.29
N LEU A 35 29.44 8.03 -4.89
CA LEU A 35 29.77 6.90 -4.01
C LEU A 35 29.77 7.27 -2.52
N ALA A 36 29.78 8.56 -2.18
CA ALA A 36 29.59 8.97 -0.80
C ALA A 36 28.19 8.54 -0.36
N PRO A 37 28.04 7.78 0.73
CA PRO A 37 26.71 7.51 1.25
C PRO A 37 26.02 8.86 1.44
N ALA A 38 24.78 8.97 0.97
CA ALA A 38 23.98 10.17 1.12
C ALA A 38 23.86 10.49 2.62
N GLN A 39 24.85 11.21 3.13
CA GLN A 39 24.83 11.72 4.49
C GLN A 39 23.73 12.78 4.52
N GLY A 40 22.62 12.41 5.10
CA GLY A 40 21.52 13.32 5.37
C GLY A 40 20.23 13.06 4.63
N ALA A 41 20.00 11.89 4.05
CA ALA A 41 18.64 11.40 4.07
C ALA A 41 18.31 11.16 5.56
N SER A 42 17.94 12.23 6.27
CA SER A 42 17.16 12.07 7.48
C SER A 42 15.99 11.20 7.02
N ILE A 43 15.96 9.94 7.48
CA ILE A 43 14.76 9.13 7.40
C ILE A 43 13.76 9.97 8.19
N ALA A 44 12.99 10.80 7.45
CA ALA A 44 11.85 11.47 8.05
C ALA A 44 11.09 10.36 8.77
N PRO A 45 10.79 10.49 10.05
CA PRO A 45 10.05 9.47 10.76
C PRO A 45 8.82 9.23 9.91
N ALA A 46 8.62 7.99 9.48
CA ALA A 46 7.50 7.61 8.63
C ALA A 46 6.23 7.96 9.41
N ASP A 47 5.66 9.14 9.08
CA ASP A 47 4.57 9.75 9.80
C ASP A 47 3.39 8.80 9.82
N GLY A 48 3.09 8.24 10.99
CA GLY A 48 1.89 7.48 11.29
C GLY A 48 1.85 6.02 10.80
N HIS A 49 2.48 5.66 9.70
CA HIS A 49 2.43 4.30 9.16
C HIS A 49 3.00 3.24 10.11
N GLY A 50 4.09 3.54 10.81
CA GLY A 50 4.67 2.63 11.81
C GLY A 50 3.74 2.39 13.00
N LYS A 51 3.02 3.41 13.45
CA LYS A 51 2.06 3.30 14.57
C LYS A 51 0.84 2.47 14.16
N HIS A 52 0.31 2.71 12.97
CA HIS A 52 -0.82 1.95 12.43
C HIS A 52 -0.50 0.46 12.31
N PHE A 53 0.63 0.14 11.70
CA PHE A 53 1.12 -1.23 11.59
C PHE A 53 1.34 -1.94 12.95
N THR A 54 1.80 -1.18 13.97
CA THR A 54 1.96 -1.71 15.32
C THR A 54 0.60 -2.02 15.95
N ILE A 55 -0.39 -1.16 15.79
CA ILE A 55 -1.76 -1.38 16.28
C ILE A 55 -2.39 -2.60 15.63
N GLU A 56 -2.26 -2.78 14.34
CA GLU A 56 -2.75 -3.96 13.61
C GLU A 56 -2.19 -5.27 14.16
N ARG A 57 -0.89 -5.27 14.50
CA ARG A 57 -0.22 -6.44 15.08
C ARG A 57 -0.72 -6.75 16.50
N TYR A 58 -0.86 -5.72 17.35
CA TYR A 58 -1.44 -5.94 18.69
C TYR A 58 -2.88 -6.41 18.62
N TRP A 59 -3.66 -5.90 17.66
CA TRP A 59 -5.02 -6.34 17.42
C TRP A 59 -5.07 -7.80 17.02
N ALA A 60 -4.25 -8.21 16.07
CA ALA A 60 -4.14 -9.61 15.64
C ALA A 60 -3.70 -10.53 16.79
N ALA A 61 -2.72 -10.08 17.60
CA ALA A 61 -2.29 -10.83 18.79
C ALA A 61 -3.41 -10.96 19.83
N GLY A 62 -4.24 -9.92 20.01
CA GLY A 62 -5.40 -9.96 20.92
C GLY A 62 -6.51 -10.91 20.44
N MET A 63 -6.62 -11.18 19.14
CA MET A 63 -7.57 -12.16 18.62
C MET A 63 -7.20 -13.62 18.96
N VAL A 64 -5.91 -13.91 19.16
CA VAL A 64 -5.44 -15.26 19.49
C VAL A 64 -6.10 -15.83 20.74
N PRO A 65 -6.19 -15.14 21.88
CA PRO A 65 -6.95 -15.60 23.04
C PRO A 65 -8.47 -15.41 22.89
N LEU A 66 -8.93 -14.43 22.10
CA LEU A 66 -10.35 -14.13 21.95
C LEU A 66 -11.11 -15.27 21.23
N ILE A 67 -10.51 -15.88 20.21
CA ILE A 67 -11.12 -16.97 19.46
C ILE A 67 -11.37 -18.20 20.35
N PRO A 68 -10.40 -18.77 21.07
CA PRO A 68 -10.68 -19.87 21.97
C PRO A 68 -11.59 -19.48 23.17
N ALA A 69 -11.49 -18.24 23.65
CA ALA A 69 -12.39 -17.76 24.71
C ALA A 69 -13.85 -17.73 24.25
N SER A 70 -14.11 -17.40 22.98
CA SER A 70 -15.47 -17.40 22.43
C SER A 70 -16.11 -18.80 22.34
N TYR A 71 -15.31 -19.84 22.36
CA TYR A 71 -15.80 -21.22 22.44
C TYR A 71 -16.36 -21.58 23.84
N PHE A 72 -15.78 -21.00 24.89
CA PHE A 72 -16.21 -21.26 26.26
C PHE A 72 -17.24 -20.27 26.78
N ILE A 73 -17.22 -19.05 26.25
CA ILE A 73 -18.08 -17.96 26.71
C ILE A 73 -18.99 -17.54 25.55
N HIS A 74 -20.27 -17.89 25.69
CA HIS A 74 -21.29 -17.53 24.70
C HIS A 74 -22.11 -16.32 25.17
N GLY A 75 -22.63 -15.57 24.24
CA GLY A 75 -23.55 -14.48 24.54
C GLY A 75 -23.39 -13.28 23.63
N PRO A 76 -24.36 -12.36 23.62
CA PRO A 76 -24.42 -11.26 22.66
C PRO A 76 -23.22 -10.31 22.77
N VAL A 77 -22.64 -10.18 23.95
CA VAL A 77 -21.44 -9.35 24.18
C VAL A 77 -20.21 -9.99 23.52
N MET A 78 -20.05 -11.31 23.66
CA MET A 78 -18.94 -12.02 23.04
C MET A 78 -19.10 -12.10 21.52
N ASP A 79 -20.33 -12.31 21.03
CA ASP A 79 -20.64 -12.27 19.60
C ASP A 79 -20.31 -10.93 18.98
N ALA A 80 -20.68 -9.83 19.66
CA ALA A 80 -20.36 -8.49 19.21
C ALA A 80 -18.85 -8.21 19.23
N ALA A 81 -18.16 -8.61 20.31
CA ALA A 81 -16.71 -8.43 20.45
C ALA A 81 -15.94 -9.17 19.36
N LEU A 82 -16.31 -10.44 19.12
CA LEU A 82 -15.71 -11.28 18.09
C LEU A 82 -15.97 -10.73 16.70
N SER A 83 -17.20 -10.26 16.43
CA SER A 83 -17.56 -9.64 15.15
C SER A 83 -16.75 -8.37 14.87
N ILE A 84 -16.64 -7.48 15.85
CA ILE A 84 -15.84 -6.25 15.73
C ILE A 84 -14.37 -6.60 15.48
N ALA A 85 -13.83 -7.56 16.23
CA ALA A 85 -12.45 -7.99 16.08
C ALA A 85 -12.17 -8.52 14.67
N LEU A 86 -13.06 -9.37 14.15
CA LEU A 86 -12.96 -9.93 12.80
C LEU A 86 -13.09 -8.85 11.72
N ILE A 87 -14.08 -7.95 11.83
CA ILE A 87 -14.29 -6.87 10.85
C ILE A 87 -13.04 -6.02 10.71
N LEU A 88 -12.47 -5.55 11.82
CA LEU A 88 -11.27 -4.72 11.80
C LEU A 88 -10.06 -5.49 11.24
N HIS A 89 -9.89 -6.74 11.64
CA HIS A 89 -8.79 -7.58 11.16
C HIS A 89 -8.89 -7.81 9.64
N ILE A 90 -10.06 -8.14 9.13
CA ILE A 90 -10.30 -8.35 7.69
C ILE A 90 -10.12 -7.04 6.93
N HIS A 91 -10.68 -5.93 7.44
CA HIS A 91 -10.58 -4.63 6.78
C HIS A 91 -9.12 -4.19 6.61
N TRP A 92 -8.33 -4.22 7.68
CA TRP A 92 -6.92 -3.84 7.64
C TRP A 92 -6.09 -4.80 6.80
N GLY A 93 -6.33 -6.11 6.92
CA GLY A 93 -5.63 -7.11 6.13
C GLY A 93 -5.85 -6.94 4.64
N VAL A 94 -7.11 -6.76 4.21
CA VAL A 94 -7.43 -6.53 2.78
C VAL A 94 -6.94 -5.16 2.31
N ALA A 95 -7.01 -4.13 3.17
CA ALA A 95 -6.45 -2.81 2.86
C ALA A 95 -4.94 -2.90 2.57
N GLY A 96 -4.19 -3.63 3.37
CA GLY A 96 -2.76 -3.89 3.15
C GLY A 96 -2.50 -4.59 1.82
N VAL A 97 -3.25 -5.66 1.51
CA VAL A 97 -3.15 -6.35 0.23
C VAL A 97 -3.43 -5.41 -0.96
N ILE A 98 -4.47 -4.58 -0.87
CA ILE A 98 -4.80 -3.61 -1.92
C ILE A 98 -3.68 -2.57 -2.07
N GLN A 99 -3.10 -2.09 -0.98
CA GLN A 99 -1.98 -1.14 -1.03
C GLN A 99 -0.74 -1.73 -1.68
N ASP A 100 -0.46 -3.01 -1.46
CA ASP A 100 0.72 -3.68 -1.97
C ASP A 100 0.57 -4.08 -3.45
N TYR A 101 -0.58 -4.60 -3.84
CA TYR A 101 -0.79 -5.17 -5.18
C TYR A 101 -1.59 -4.28 -6.13
N ALA A 102 -2.54 -3.49 -5.64
CA ALA A 102 -3.39 -2.63 -6.47
C ALA A 102 -2.81 -1.22 -6.64
N ARG A 103 -1.51 -1.14 -6.95
CA ARG A 103 -0.83 0.16 -7.16
C ARG A 103 -1.23 0.79 -8.50
N PRO A 104 -1.47 2.11 -8.53
CA PRO A 104 -1.90 2.81 -9.76
C PRO A 104 -0.99 2.60 -10.96
N PHE A 105 0.33 2.49 -10.74
CA PHE A 105 1.30 2.28 -11.82
C PHE A 105 1.28 0.84 -12.38
N VAL A 106 0.70 -0.14 -11.65
CA VAL A 106 0.60 -1.53 -12.10
C VAL A 106 -0.72 -1.80 -12.82
N ILE A 107 -1.84 -1.37 -12.22
CA ILE A 107 -3.18 -1.70 -12.70
C ILE A 107 -3.94 -0.51 -13.28
N GLY A 108 -3.33 0.70 -13.27
CA GLY A 108 -3.97 1.94 -13.68
C GLY A 108 -4.78 2.61 -12.57
N GLU A 109 -4.99 3.92 -12.69
CA GLU A 109 -5.62 4.73 -11.64
C GLU A 109 -7.08 4.35 -11.39
N THR A 110 -7.83 4.08 -12.46
CA THR A 110 -9.27 3.74 -12.37
C THR A 110 -9.50 2.43 -11.63
N LEU A 111 -8.71 1.39 -11.96
CA LEU A 111 -8.85 0.08 -11.31
C LEU A 111 -8.35 0.11 -9.87
N ALA A 112 -7.29 0.85 -9.58
CA ALA A 112 -6.82 1.07 -8.22
C ALA A 112 -7.83 1.82 -7.35
N ALA A 113 -8.52 2.81 -7.92
CA ALA A 113 -9.61 3.51 -7.24
C ALA A 113 -10.81 2.58 -6.99
N ALA A 114 -11.19 1.76 -7.99
CA ALA A 114 -12.26 0.78 -7.85
C ALA A 114 -11.93 -0.28 -6.77
N ALA A 115 -10.69 -0.77 -6.71
CA ALA A 115 -10.25 -1.71 -5.68
C ALA A 115 -10.37 -1.12 -4.26
N ARG A 116 -9.99 0.16 -4.08
CA ARG A 116 -10.18 0.85 -2.80
C ARG A 116 -11.65 1.06 -2.44
N ALA A 117 -12.47 1.43 -3.43
CA ALA A 117 -13.91 1.59 -3.22
C ALA A 117 -14.59 0.27 -2.86
N SER A 118 -14.20 -0.83 -3.52
CA SER A 118 -14.74 -2.17 -3.24
C SER A 118 -14.42 -2.63 -1.81
N LEU A 119 -13.25 -2.28 -1.26
CA LEU A 119 -12.90 -2.57 0.13
C LEU A 119 -13.94 -2.00 1.10
N TYR A 120 -14.31 -0.73 0.94
CA TYR A 120 -15.30 -0.11 1.82
C TYR A 120 -16.69 -0.71 1.65
N LEU A 121 -17.08 -1.04 0.42
CA LEU A 121 -18.36 -1.71 0.15
C LEU A 121 -18.42 -3.09 0.80
N ILE A 122 -17.37 -3.90 0.63
CA ILE A 122 -17.27 -5.23 1.24
C ILE A 122 -17.28 -5.12 2.76
N THR A 123 -16.55 -4.18 3.34
CA THR A 123 -16.55 -3.96 4.79
C THR A 123 -17.92 -3.58 5.31
N LEU A 124 -18.65 -2.72 4.61
CA LEU A 124 -20.02 -2.34 4.97
C LEU A 124 -20.97 -3.54 4.96
N LEU A 125 -20.89 -4.36 3.91
CA LEU A 125 -21.68 -5.59 3.81
C LEU A 125 -21.32 -6.59 4.90
N LEU A 126 -20.04 -6.71 5.24
CA LEU A 126 -19.57 -7.57 6.33
C LEU A 126 -20.11 -7.11 7.69
N VAL A 127 -20.05 -5.81 7.98
CA VAL A 127 -20.62 -5.22 9.20
C VAL A 127 -22.12 -5.51 9.26
N ALA A 128 -22.86 -5.16 8.22
CA ALA A 128 -24.29 -5.38 8.17
C ALA A 128 -24.67 -6.86 8.32
N GLY A 129 -23.95 -7.74 7.61
CA GLY A 129 -24.19 -9.19 7.66
C GLY A 129 -23.91 -9.81 9.01
N LEU A 130 -22.76 -9.50 9.63
CA LEU A 130 -22.40 -10.06 10.95
C LEU A 130 -23.30 -9.55 12.07
N PHE A 131 -23.65 -8.26 12.07
CA PHE A 131 -24.58 -7.74 13.08
C PHE A 131 -26.00 -8.26 12.88
N HIS A 132 -26.46 -8.38 11.64
CA HIS A 132 -27.75 -9.03 11.33
C HIS A 132 -27.76 -10.49 11.80
N PHE A 133 -26.70 -11.24 11.55
CA PHE A 133 -26.57 -12.63 11.98
C PHE A 133 -26.55 -12.77 13.52
N ASN A 134 -25.82 -11.91 14.22
CA ASN A 134 -25.77 -11.93 15.67
C ASN A 134 -27.09 -11.55 16.34
N TYR A 135 -27.91 -10.72 15.68
CA TYR A 135 -29.16 -10.23 16.25
C TYR A 135 -30.35 -11.12 15.92
N ASN A 136 -30.41 -11.65 14.71
CA ASN A 136 -31.58 -12.40 14.22
C ASN A 136 -31.40 -13.92 14.25
N ASP A 137 -30.15 -14.39 14.31
CA ASP A 137 -29.83 -15.81 14.27
C ASP A 137 -29.14 -16.28 15.56
N VAL A 138 -28.39 -17.38 15.46
CA VAL A 138 -27.78 -18.09 16.60
C VAL A 138 -26.58 -17.34 17.22
N GLY A 139 -26.08 -16.31 16.56
CA GLY A 139 -24.85 -15.64 16.95
C GLY A 139 -23.58 -16.35 16.49
N LEU A 140 -22.50 -15.59 16.38
CA LEU A 140 -21.24 -16.06 15.79
C LEU A 140 -20.57 -17.14 16.64
N THR A 141 -20.61 -17.01 17.97
CA THR A 141 -19.98 -17.98 18.89
C THR A 141 -20.66 -19.36 18.85
N ARG A 142 -21.97 -19.38 18.84
CA ARG A 142 -22.73 -20.66 18.71
C ARG A 142 -22.62 -21.26 17.32
N ALA A 143 -22.55 -20.46 16.28
CA ALA A 143 -22.34 -20.94 14.92
C ALA A 143 -21.00 -21.70 14.80
N PHE A 144 -19.93 -21.20 15.42
CA PHE A 144 -18.67 -21.95 15.52
C PHE A 144 -18.81 -23.28 16.21
N GLU A 145 -19.45 -23.32 17.36
CA GLU A 145 -19.70 -24.56 18.11
C GLU A 145 -20.46 -25.58 17.27
N MET A 146 -21.52 -25.15 16.57
CA MET A 146 -22.32 -26.01 15.71
C MET A 146 -21.53 -26.62 14.56
N VAL A 147 -20.61 -25.86 13.95
CA VAL A 147 -19.74 -26.35 12.86
C VAL A 147 -18.78 -27.44 13.35
N PHE A 148 -18.27 -27.33 14.58
CA PHE A 148 -17.34 -28.31 15.13
C PHE A 148 -18.03 -29.48 15.86
N SER A 149 -19.35 -29.41 16.03
CA SER A 149 -20.16 -30.50 16.60
C SER A 149 -20.76 -31.46 15.57
N LEU A 150 -20.58 -31.13 14.29
CA LEU A 150 -20.96 -31.99 13.16
C LEU A 150 -19.90 -33.06 12.91
#